data_cc2759d01cd0790b5bbeb53d67ce8e19
#
_entry.id   cc2759d01cd0790b5bbeb53d67ce8e19
#
_cell.length_a   1.000
_cell.length_b   1.000
_cell.length_c   1.000
_cell.angle_alpha   90.00
_cell.angle_beta   90.00
_cell.angle_gamma   90.00
#
_symmetry.space_group_name_H-M   'P 1'
#
loop_
_entity.id
_entity.type
_entity.pdbx_description
1 polymer ?
#
loop_
_entity_poly.entity_id
_entity_poly.type
_entity_poly.pdbx_seq_one_letter_code
_entity_poly.pdbx_strand_id
1 'polypeptide(L)'
;MNGTLRPAFDLAGTLGTISDFMYTYVLVALLIGAGLYFFIRTRALPLRLFKEAIRVVTEPPHEEGEVSSFRALMVSTASRVGVGNIAGVATAVATGGAGAVFWMWLIATLGGASAFIESTLAQIYKKQGPHHSYGGPAYYIQTALKQNWLATLFASILILTYMGGFNLLASFNVADAFTHYSWANEWTPWIIGAILAVLMAGSIFGGTRRLTDVTGVLVPVMAIIYLGVGLVVVALNYQNIPAMFSAIFRGAFDFPAIFGGFAGSAMMQGIKRGLYSNEAGVGSAPNAAASASVSHPAKQGLVQMLSVFIDTMVICTLTAFVVLSSGVGSDGGVTGAPLVKDAMATVLGQPVAQVFISVALFLFAFTTLVGNFYYAEVNFR
;
A
#
# COMPACT_ATOMS: atom_id res chain seq x y z
N MET A 1 4.66 42.87 35.68
CA MET A 1 5.65 41.80 35.36
C MET A 1 4.98 40.82 34.43
N ASN A 2 5.11 41.06 33.12
CA ASN A 2 4.57 40.15 32.11
C ASN A 2 5.64 39.08 31.83
N GLY A 3 5.43 37.91 32.43
CA GLY A 3 6.23 36.73 32.10
C GLY A 3 5.86 36.26 30.71
N THR A 4 6.72 36.55 29.74
CA THR A 4 6.70 35.90 28.40
C THR A 4 7.00 34.43 28.59
N LEU A 5 5.94 33.60 28.65
CA LEU A 5 6.07 32.15 28.51
C LEU A 5 6.78 31.89 27.19
N ARG A 6 8.00 31.34 27.23
CA ARG A 6 8.65 30.82 26.05
C ARG A 6 7.68 29.85 25.38
N PRO A 7 7.44 29.96 24.07
CA PRO A 7 6.57 29.00 23.39
C PRO A 7 7.13 27.60 23.68
N ALA A 8 6.29 26.73 24.24
CA ALA A 8 6.65 25.32 24.41
C ALA A 8 7.08 24.80 23.04
N PHE A 9 8.22 24.11 23.00
CA PHE A 9 8.73 23.52 21.75
C PHE A 9 7.64 22.60 21.18
N ASP A 10 7.04 22.99 20.06
CA ASP A 10 6.04 22.20 19.35
C ASP A 10 6.73 21.06 18.59
N LEU A 11 6.95 19.97 19.32
CA LEU A 11 7.56 18.76 18.77
C LEU A 11 6.73 18.20 17.61
N ALA A 12 5.40 18.17 17.73
CA ALA A 12 4.50 17.61 16.72
C ALA A 12 4.55 18.41 15.42
N GLY A 13 4.45 19.75 15.50
CA GLY A 13 4.57 20.62 14.33
C GLY A 13 5.94 20.55 13.67
N THR A 14 7.01 20.47 14.46
CA THR A 14 8.38 20.34 13.94
C THR A 14 8.57 18.99 13.21
N LEU A 15 8.13 17.89 13.82
CA LEU A 15 8.20 16.56 13.19
C LEU A 15 7.32 16.50 11.93
N GLY A 16 6.13 17.12 11.94
CA GLY A 16 5.26 17.26 10.78
C GLY A 16 5.98 17.96 9.62
N THR A 17 6.60 19.11 9.87
CA THR A 17 7.34 19.87 8.85
C THR A 17 8.52 19.08 8.25
N ILE A 18 9.29 18.41 9.10
CA ILE A 18 10.39 17.54 8.66
C ILE A 18 9.87 16.38 7.81
N SER A 19 8.81 15.72 8.27
CA SER A 19 8.17 14.62 7.55
C SER A 19 7.67 15.05 6.17
N ASP A 20 6.97 16.19 6.10
CA ASP A 20 6.48 16.73 4.84
C ASP A 20 7.60 17.08 3.86
N PHE A 21 8.67 17.67 4.35
CA PHE A 21 9.84 17.97 3.52
C PHE A 21 10.51 16.69 3.01
N MET A 22 10.80 15.75 3.91
CA MET A 22 11.42 14.46 3.56
C MET A 22 10.58 13.70 2.56
N TYR A 23 9.26 13.63 2.79
CA TYR A 23 8.35 12.89 1.93
C TYR A 23 8.18 13.58 0.57
N THR A 24 7.96 14.90 0.55
CA THR A 24 7.65 15.64 -0.68
C THR A 24 8.85 15.78 -1.62
N TYR A 25 10.02 16.03 -1.06
CA TYR A 25 11.20 16.36 -1.88
C TYR A 25 12.22 15.21 -1.94
N VAL A 26 12.56 14.63 -0.80
CA VAL A 26 13.65 13.63 -0.75
C VAL A 26 13.14 12.26 -1.24
N LEU A 27 12.08 11.73 -0.62
CA LEU A 27 11.57 10.39 -0.94
C LEU A 27 11.05 10.32 -2.37
N VAL A 28 10.24 11.30 -2.78
CA VAL A 28 9.67 11.35 -4.13
C VAL A 28 10.77 11.44 -5.18
N ALA A 29 11.78 12.32 -5.00
CA ALA A 29 12.88 12.45 -5.94
C ALA A 29 13.72 11.17 -6.05
N LEU A 30 14.02 10.52 -4.91
CA LEU A 30 14.79 9.28 -4.89
C LEU A 30 14.03 8.12 -5.54
N LEU A 31 12.74 7.93 -5.22
CA LEU A 31 11.96 6.81 -5.75
C LEU A 31 11.63 6.99 -7.24
N ILE A 32 11.35 8.22 -7.69
CA ILE A 32 11.16 8.50 -9.12
C ILE A 32 12.48 8.32 -9.86
N GLY A 33 13.58 8.88 -9.34
CA GLY A 33 14.90 8.77 -9.96
C GLY A 33 15.37 7.32 -10.08
N ALA A 34 15.25 6.54 -9.00
CA ALA A 34 15.58 5.11 -9.01
C ALA A 34 14.62 4.32 -9.91
N GLY A 35 13.31 4.58 -9.84
CA GLY A 35 12.31 3.92 -10.67
C GLY A 35 12.55 4.15 -12.15
N LEU A 36 12.81 5.39 -12.56
CA LEU A 36 13.13 5.75 -13.94
C LEU A 36 14.43 5.11 -14.40
N TYR A 37 15.48 5.17 -13.57
CA TYR A 37 16.76 4.51 -13.86
C TYR A 37 16.58 3.01 -14.09
N PHE A 38 15.90 2.30 -13.20
CA PHE A 38 15.66 0.88 -13.35
C PHE A 38 14.73 0.57 -14.53
N PHE A 39 13.70 1.38 -14.76
CA PHE A 39 12.80 1.21 -15.88
C PHE A 39 13.55 1.28 -17.23
N ILE A 40 14.44 2.26 -17.40
CA ILE A 40 15.28 2.42 -18.59
C ILE A 40 16.29 1.27 -18.70
N ARG A 41 17.02 0.96 -17.60
CA ARG A 41 18.07 -0.08 -17.59
C ARG A 41 17.52 -1.48 -17.85
N THR A 42 16.30 -1.75 -17.42
CA THR A 42 15.61 -3.03 -17.67
C THR A 42 14.80 -3.02 -18.97
N ARG A 43 14.88 -1.96 -19.77
CA ARG A 43 14.17 -1.79 -21.06
C ARG A 43 12.66 -1.95 -20.89
N ALA A 44 12.07 -1.17 -19.99
CA ALA A 44 10.64 -1.18 -19.68
C ALA A 44 10.11 -2.58 -19.29
N LEU A 45 10.86 -3.30 -18.46
CA LEU A 45 10.55 -4.66 -18.03
C LEU A 45 9.10 -4.83 -17.52
N PRO A 46 8.52 -3.91 -16.71
CA PRO A 46 7.15 -4.05 -16.23
C PRO A 46 6.11 -4.19 -17.35
N LEU A 47 6.35 -3.57 -18.49
CA LEU A 47 5.45 -3.67 -19.64
C LEU A 47 5.74 -4.93 -20.47
N ARG A 48 7.01 -5.25 -20.66
CA ARG A 48 7.48 -6.32 -21.54
C ARG A 48 7.26 -7.72 -20.98
N LEU A 49 7.50 -7.90 -19.66
CA LEU A 49 7.44 -9.21 -19.00
C LEU A 49 6.19 -9.39 -18.15
N PHE A 50 5.15 -8.58 -18.37
CA PHE A 50 3.91 -8.66 -17.60
C PHE A 50 3.23 -10.04 -17.68
N LYS A 51 3.15 -10.61 -18.88
CA LYS A 51 2.60 -11.97 -19.08
C LYS A 51 3.42 -13.04 -18.36
N GLU A 52 4.74 -12.89 -18.36
CA GLU A 52 5.64 -13.81 -17.67
C GLU A 52 5.48 -13.70 -16.15
N ALA A 53 5.25 -12.50 -15.61
CA ALA A 53 4.96 -12.30 -14.19
C ALA A 53 3.71 -13.07 -13.75
N ILE A 54 2.65 -13.05 -14.55
CA ILE A 54 1.42 -13.82 -14.28
C ILE A 54 1.72 -15.32 -14.31
N ARG A 55 2.49 -15.81 -15.28
CA ARG A 55 2.86 -17.22 -15.39
C ARG A 55 3.64 -17.69 -14.16
N VAL A 56 4.62 -16.92 -13.72
CA VAL A 56 5.48 -17.27 -12.59
C VAL A 56 4.71 -17.40 -11.27
N VAL A 57 3.65 -16.62 -11.09
CA VAL A 57 2.82 -16.71 -9.87
C VAL A 57 2.12 -18.06 -9.76
N THR A 58 1.77 -18.67 -10.87
CA THR A 58 1.09 -19.98 -10.90
C THR A 58 2.02 -21.18 -10.83
N GLU A 59 3.36 -20.96 -10.86
CA GLU A 59 4.33 -22.04 -10.74
C GLU A 59 4.35 -22.62 -9.31
N PRO A 60 4.47 -23.95 -9.17
CA PRO A 60 4.68 -24.57 -7.87
C PRO A 60 6.02 -24.12 -7.25
N PRO A 61 6.19 -24.25 -5.93
CA PRO A 61 7.48 -23.99 -5.30
C PRO A 61 8.55 -24.92 -5.88
N HIS A 62 9.79 -24.47 -5.94
CA HIS A 62 10.91 -25.25 -6.49
C HIS A 62 11.24 -26.47 -5.63
N GLU A 63 11.05 -26.35 -4.31
CA GLU A 63 11.21 -27.43 -3.34
C GLU A 63 9.88 -27.71 -2.65
N GLU A 64 9.53 -29.00 -2.50
CA GLU A 64 8.27 -29.39 -1.87
C GLU A 64 8.20 -28.93 -0.41
N GLY A 65 7.04 -28.41 -0.01
CA GLY A 65 6.81 -27.92 1.35
C GLY A 65 7.27 -26.49 1.62
N GLU A 66 8.00 -25.87 0.70
CA GLU A 66 8.47 -24.50 0.79
C GLU A 66 7.39 -23.47 0.36
N VAL A 67 7.67 -22.18 0.61
CA VAL A 67 6.75 -21.08 0.27
C VAL A 67 6.70 -20.89 -1.24
N SER A 68 5.51 -20.95 -1.83
CA SER A 68 5.29 -20.70 -3.26
C SER A 68 5.36 -19.21 -3.61
N SER A 69 5.57 -18.92 -4.91
CA SER A 69 5.50 -17.55 -5.44
C SER A 69 4.17 -16.88 -5.13
N PHE A 70 3.06 -17.61 -5.23
CA PHE A 70 1.73 -17.11 -4.88
C PHE A 70 1.62 -16.71 -3.40
N ARG A 71 2.09 -17.54 -2.48
CA ARG A 71 2.07 -17.23 -1.04
C ARG A 71 2.92 -16.00 -0.71
N ALA A 72 4.12 -15.88 -1.29
CA ALA A 72 4.95 -14.69 -1.13
C ALA A 72 4.28 -13.43 -1.70
N LEU A 73 3.60 -13.56 -2.85
CA LEU A 73 2.78 -12.49 -3.41
C LEU A 73 1.67 -12.07 -2.45
N MET A 74 0.97 -13.02 -1.85
CA MET A 74 -0.13 -12.72 -0.91
C MET A 74 0.34 -12.02 0.36
N VAL A 75 1.51 -12.37 0.89
CA VAL A 75 2.11 -11.67 2.05
C VAL A 75 2.44 -10.22 1.69
N SER A 76 3.08 -9.98 0.56
CA SER A 76 3.39 -8.61 0.13
C SER A 76 2.14 -7.81 -0.25
N THR A 77 1.15 -8.46 -0.86
CA THR A 77 -0.13 -7.83 -1.19
C THR A 77 -0.94 -7.55 0.09
N ALA A 78 -0.86 -8.38 1.12
CA ALA A 78 -1.49 -8.16 2.42
C ALA A 78 -1.04 -6.84 3.08
N SER A 79 0.26 -6.52 3.02
CA SER A 79 0.78 -5.26 3.54
C SER A 79 0.34 -4.06 2.67
N ARG A 80 0.44 -4.18 1.35
CA ARG A 80 0.15 -3.11 0.39
C ARG A 80 -1.34 -2.79 0.29
N VAL A 81 -2.17 -3.83 0.10
CA VAL A 81 -3.62 -3.67 -0.05
C VAL A 81 -4.25 -3.46 1.32
N GLY A 82 -4.27 -2.23 1.73
CA GLY A 82 -4.71 -1.80 3.04
C GLY A 82 -5.68 -0.61 3.00
N VAL A 83 -5.79 0.05 4.12
CA VAL A 83 -6.61 1.26 4.28
C VAL A 83 -6.23 2.36 3.27
N GLY A 84 -4.96 2.41 2.86
CA GLY A 84 -4.44 3.34 1.86
C GLY A 84 -5.16 3.25 0.51
N ASN A 85 -5.54 2.05 0.08
CA ASN A 85 -6.23 1.82 -1.19
C ASN A 85 -7.67 2.35 -1.20
N ILE A 86 -8.30 2.44 -0.06
CA ILE A 86 -9.66 2.98 0.10
C ILE A 86 -9.57 4.46 0.50
N ALA A 87 -9.24 4.72 1.74
CA ALA A 87 -9.24 6.07 2.29
C ALA A 87 -8.19 6.98 1.64
N GLY A 88 -7.00 6.42 1.39
CA GLY A 88 -5.91 7.19 0.83
C GLY A 88 -6.12 7.64 -0.59
N VAL A 89 -6.63 6.77 -1.46
CA VAL A 89 -6.95 7.11 -2.85
C VAL A 89 -8.04 8.17 -2.91
N ALA A 90 -9.11 8.01 -2.11
CA ALA A 90 -10.17 9.00 -2.03
C ALA A 90 -9.64 10.37 -1.58
N THR A 91 -8.73 10.39 -0.60
CA THR A 91 -8.06 11.63 -0.18
C THR A 91 -7.27 12.26 -1.32
N ALA A 92 -6.49 11.47 -2.08
CA ALA A 92 -5.71 11.99 -3.21
C ALA A 92 -6.61 12.59 -4.31
N VAL A 93 -7.74 11.93 -4.60
CA VAL A 93 -8.73 12.44 -5.56
C VAL A 93 -9.41 13.72 -5.04
N ALA A 94 -9.75 13.75 -3.74
CA ALA A 94 -10.41 14.93 -3.14
C ALA A 94 -9.48 16.15 -3.09
N THR A 95 -8.21 15.97 -2.74
CA THR A 95 -7.26 17.07 -2.54
C THR A 95 -6.47 17.44 -3.80
N GLY A 96 -6.14 16.46 -4.62
CA GLY A 96 -5.36 16.65 -5.85
C GLY A 96 -6.21 16.67 -7.13
N GLY A 97 -7.51 16.34 -7.01
CA GLY A 97 -8.37 16.21 -8.18
C GLY A 97 -8.21 14.90 -8.94
N ALA A 98 -9.03 14.69 -9.97
CA ALA A 98 -9.05 13.45 -10.77
C ALA A 98 -7.70 13.13 -11.43
N GLY A 99 -6.91 14.16 -11.78
CA GLY A 99 -5.58 13.99 -12.40
C GLY A 99 -4.58 13.20 -11.55
N ALA A 100 -4.78 13.09 -10.23
CA ALA A 100 -3.94 12.30 -9.35
C ALA A 100 -3.89 10.82 -9.76
N VAL A 101 -4.97 10.28 -10.34
CA VAL A 101 -5.05 8.90 -10.81
C VAL A 101 -4.03 8.61 -11.90
N PHE A 102 -3.86 9.51 -12.87
CA PHE A 102 -2.86 9.37 -13.92
C PHE A 102 -1.44 9.26 -13.35
N TRP A 103 -1.11 10.12 -12.39
CA TRP A 103 0.21 10.13 -11.76
C TRP A 103 0.44 8.88 -10.87
N MET A 104 -0.62 8.34 -10.26
CA MET A 104 -0.56 7.04 -9.58
C MET A 104 -0.20 5.91 -10.57
N TRP A 105 -0.80 5.88 -11.77
CA TRP A 105 -0.49 4.89 -12.80
C TRP A 105 0.96 5.00 -13.28
N LEU A 106 1.41 6.22 -13.53
CA LEU A 106 2.79 6.46 -13.96
C LEU A 106 3.79 5.95 -12.92
N ILE A 107 3.58 6.33 -11.65
CA ILE A 107 4.51 5.94 -10.59
C ILE A 107 4.46 4.44 -10.29
N ALA A 108 3.31 3.78 -10.42
CA ALA A 108 3.22 2.32 -10.29
C ALA A 108 3.99 1.60 -11.41
N THR A 109 3.93 2.14 -12.63
CA THR A 109 4.69 1.58 -13.77
C THR A 109 6.19 1.70 -13.56
N LEU A 110 6.67 2.86 -13.11
CA LEU A 110 8.09 3.06 -12.79
C LEU A 110 8.52 2.26 -11.55
N GLY A 111 7.69 2.29 -10.50
CA GLY A 111 7.92 1.57 -9.26
C GLY A 111 7.98 0.05 -9.44
N GLY A 112 7.23 -0.49 -10.41
CA GLY A 112 7.32 -1.91 -10.76
C GLY A 112 8.73 -2.36 -11.13
N ALA A 113 9.53 -1.50 -11.78
CA ALA A 113 10.92 -1.80 -12.07
C ALA A 113 11.81 -1.80 -10.80
N SER A 114 11.55 -0.88 -9.86
CA SER A 114 12.22 -0.87 -8.55
C SER A 114 11.88 -2.14 -7.75
N ALA A 115 10.61 -2.50 -7.67
CA ALA A 115 10.14 -3.70 -6.98
C ALA A 115 10.77 -4.98 -7.57
N PHE A 116 10.94 -5.02 -8.89
CA PHE A 116 11.65 -6.13 -9.56
C PHE A 116 13.10 -6.25 -9.08
N ILE A 117 13.84 -5.15 -9.07
CA ILE A 117 15.27 -5.15 -8.70
C ILE A 117 15.46 -5.49 -7.22
N GLU A 118 14.75 -4.80 -6.31
CA GLU A 118 14.91 -5.01 -4.87
C GLU A 118 14.55 -6.43 -4.45
N SER A 119 13.51 -7.02 -5.05
CA SER A 119 13.07 -8.38 -4.74
C SER A 119 13.94 -9.46 -5.37
N THR A 120 14.53 -9.19 -6.54
CA THR A 120 15.55 -10.06 -7.13
C THR A 120 16.81 -10.08 -6.25
N LEU A 121 17.25 -8.93 -5.76
CA LEU A 121 18.39 -8.85 -4.82
C LEU A 121 18.11 -9.61 -3.52
N ALA A 122 16.90 -9.50 -2.98
CA ALA A 122 16.52 -10.25 -1.77
C ALA A 122 16.60 -11.77 -1.96
N GLN A 123 16.25 -12.26 -3.13
CA GLN A 123 16.40 -13.68 -3.47
C GLN A 123 17.86 -14.11 -3.66
N ILE A 124 18.70 -13.25 -4.23
CA ILE A 124 20.14 -13.55 -4.43
C ILE A 124 20.86 -13.67 -3.08
N TYR A 125 20.54 -12.80 -2.14
CA TYR A 125 21.21 -12.68 -0.84
C TYR A 125 20.41 -13.24 0.33
N LYS A 126 19.36 -14.05 0.06
CA LYS A 126 18.58 -14.69 1.12
C LYS A 126 19.40 -15.66 1.93
N LYS A 127 19.01 -15.84 3.18
CA LYS A 127 19.57 -16.83 4.10
C LYS A 127 18.60 -17.99 4.27
N GLN A 128 19.14 -19.19 4.43
CA GLN A 128 18.33 -20.37 4.76
C GLN A 128 18.02 -20.38 6.26
N GLY A 129 16.76 -20.55 6.61
CA GLY A 129 16.30 -20.74 7.97
C GLY A 129 15.89 -22.19 8.22
N PRO A 130 15.50 -22.52 9.46
CA PRO A 130 15.10 -23.90 9.82
C PRO A 130 13.86 -24.40 9.08
N HIS A 131 12.95 -23.49 8.71
CA HIS A 131 11.66 -23.84 8.10
C HIS A 131 11.43 -23.21 6.74
N HIS A 132 12.07 -22.09 6.43
CA HIS A 132 11.97 -21.37 5.16
C HIS A 132 13.11 -20.37 5.04
N SER A 133 13.40 -19.94 3.81
CA SER A 133 14.36 -18.88 3.56
C SER A 133 13.81 -17.51 3.98
N TYR A 134 14.70 -16.59 4.34
CA TYR A 134 14.39 -15.21 4.73
C TYR A 134 15.46 -14.26 4.22
N GLY A 135 15.13 -12.99 4.11
CA GLY A 135 16.04 -11.98 3.58
C GLY A 135 15.32 -10.65 3.39
N GLY A 136 15.99 -9.72 2.72
CA GLY A 136 15.47 -8.38 2.48
C GLY A 136 16.61 -7.38 2.42
N PRO A 137 16.31 -6.06 2.42
CA PRO A 137 17.34 -5.03 2.27
C PRO A 137 18.44 -5.08 3.32
N ALA A 138 18.12 -5.31 4.60
CA ALA A 138 19.14 -5.44 5.64
C ALA A 138 20.18 -6.51 5.30
N TYR A 139 19.75 -7.63 4.77
CA TYR A 139 20.62 -8.76 4.44
C TYR A 139 21.51 -8.51 3.23
N TYR A 140 20.99 -7.90 2.15
CA TYR A 140 21.85 -7.58 1.01
C TYR A 140 22.74 -6.34 1.26
N ILE A 141 22.32 -5.37 2.09
CA ILE A 141 23.19 -4.29 2.55
C ILE A 141 24.35 -4.88 3.34
N GLN A 142 24.09 -5.77 4.28
CA GLN A 142 25.12 -6.44 5.06
C GLN A 142 26.07 -7.25 4.19
N THR A 143 25.53 -8.06 3.27
CA THR A 143 26.32 -9.05 2.53
C THR A 143 27.02 -8.44 1.31
N ALA A 144 26.29 -7.65 0.49
CA ALA A 144 26.83 -7.07 -0.74
C ALA A 144 27.64 -5.82 -0.51
N LEU A 145 27.14 -4.89 0.35
CA LEU A 145 27.84 -3.64 0.65
C LEU A 145 28.81 -3.75 1.83
N LYS A 146 28.72 -4.85 2.60
CA LYS A 146 29.51 -5.08 3.83
C LYS A 146 29.37 -3.95 4.86
N GLN A 147 28.19 -3.33 4.93
CA GLN A 147 27.88 -2.18 5.78
C GLN A 147 26.90 -2.60 6.90
N ASN A 148 27.44 -3.19 7.98
CA ASN A 148 26.62 -3.70 9.09
C ASN A 148 25.80 -2.59 9.77
N TRP A 149 26.39 -1.41 10.00
CA TRP A 149 25.68 -0.30 10.64
C TRP A 149 24.45 0.15 9.83
N LEU A 150 24.62 0.23 8.50
CA LEU A 150 23.53 0.62 7.58
C LEU A 150 22.42 -0.45 7.54
N ALA A 151 22.80 -1.73 7.56
CA ALA A 151 21.85 -2.84 7.63
C ALA A 151 21.03 -2.79 8.93
N THR A 152 21.68 -2.58 10.07
CA THR A 152 21.01 -2.45 11.37
C THR A 152 20.12 -1.21 11.42
N LEU A 153 20.59 -0.08 10.90
CA LEU A 153 19.79 1.15 10.81
C LEU A 153 18.53 0.93 9.98
N PHE A 154 18.67 0.32 8.78
CA PHE A 154 17.54 0.00 7.92
C PHE A 154 16.53 -0.92 8.64
N ALA A 155 16.99 -2.02 9.24
CA ALA A 155 16.15 -2.97 9.97
C ALA A 155 15.39 -2.27 11.12
N SER A 156 16.08 -1.45 11.91
CA SER A 156 15.48 -0.71 13.03
C SER A 156 14.39 0.26 12.55
N ILE A 157 14.65 1.04 11.50
CA ILE A 157 13.67 1.97 10.93
C ILE A 157 12.49 1.19 10.35
N LEU A 158 12.73 0.09 9.66
CA LEU A 158 11.67 -0.74 9.10
C LEU A 158 10.75 -1.30 10.20
N ILE A 159 11.33 -1.86 11.27
CA ILE A 159 10.57 -2.37 12.41
C ILE A 159 9.71 -1.25 13.03
N LEU A 160 10.29 -0.08 13.30
CA LEU A 160 9.56 1.06 13.87
C LEU A 160 8.44 1.53 12.95
N THR A 161 8.68 1.57 11.65
CA THR A 161 7.68 2.00 10.66
C THR A 161 6.52 1.01 10.57
N TYR A 162 6.82 -0.28 10.42
CA TYR A 162 5.78 -1.29 10.16
C TYR A 162 5.07 -1.75 11.43
N MET A 163 5.80 -1.98 12.54
CA MET A 163 5.17 -2.34 13.82
C MET A 163 4.52 -1.14 14.53
N GLY A 164 5.12 0.04 14.39
CA GLY A 164 4.61 1.28 14.98
C GLY A 164 3.71 2.04 14.01
N GLY A 165 4.30 2.86 13.15
CA GLY A 165 3.59 3.85 12.35
C GLY A 165 2.44 3.30 11.52
N PHE A 166 2.69 2.32 10.67
CA PHE A 166 1.66 1.79 9.77
C PHE A 166 0.59 0.98 10.51
N ASN A 167 0.96 0.23 11.55
CA ASN A 167 -0.01 -0.52 12.33
C ASN A 167 -0.93 0.40 13.14
N LEU A 168 -0.39 1.49 13.73
CA LEU A 168 -1.20 2.50 14.40
C LEU A 168 -2.15 3.18 13.43
N LEU A 169 -1.66 3.57 12.24
CA LEU A 169 -2.49 4.21 11.23
C LEU A 169 -3.61 3.28 10.73
N ALA A 170 -3.29 2.00 10.47
CA ALA A 170 -4.28 1.02 10.04
C ALA A 170 -5.37 0.82 11.11
N SER A 171 -4.97 0.62 12.37
CA SER A 171 -5.89 0.43 13.50
C SER A 171 -6.77 1.66 13.74
N PHE A 172 -6.19 2.86 13.66
CA PHE A 172 -6.93 4.12 13.78
C PHE A 172 -8.03 4.24 12.73
N ASN A 173 -7.70 4.02 11.46
CA ASN A 173 -8.69 4.14 10.37
C ASN A 173 -9.84 3.13 10.50
N VAL A 174 -9.54 1.91 10.99
CA VAL A 174 -10.61 0.94 11.27
C VAL A 174 -11.48 1.41 12.42
N ALA A 175 -10.87 1.80 13.53
CA ALA A 175 -11.63 2.28 14.68
C ALA A 175 -12.53 3.46 14.29
N ASP A 176 -11.99 4.43 13.54
CA ASP A 176 -12.72 5.59 13.04
C ASP A 176 -13.93 5.19 12.18
N ALA A 177 -13.79 4.20 11.29
CA ALA A 177 -14.90 3.73 10.46
C ALA A 177 -16.10 3.21 11.27
N PHE A 178 -15.87 2.71 12.50
CA PHE A 178 -16.92 2.21 13.39
C PHE A 178 -17.48 3.29 14.33
N THR A 179 -16.84 4.43 14.48
CA THR A 179 -17.36 5.53 15.35
C THR A 179 -18.60 6.20 14.78
N HIS A 180 -18.87 6.04 13.49
CA HIS A 180 -20.01 6.69 12.80
C HIS A 180 -21.32 5.90 12.88
N TYR A 181 -21.36 4.81 13.65
CA TYR A 181 -22.58 4.04 13.88
C TYR A 181 -23.38 4.60 15.09
N SER A 182 -24.71 4.50 15.06
CA SER A 182 -25.58 4.99 16.12
C SER A 182 -25.36 4.32 17.49
N TRP A 183 -24.82 3.10 17.49
CA TRP A 183 -24.47 2.35 18.71
C TRP A 183 -23.04 2.65 19.21
N ALA A 184 -22.25 3.38 18.45
CA ALA A 184 -20.87 3.67 18.82
C ALA A 184 -20.82 4.61 20.05
N ASN A 185 -19.80 4.40 20.86
CA ASN A 185 -19.52 5.17 22.05
C ASN A 185 -18.00 5.31 22.28
N GLU A 186 -17.57 5.93 23.36
CA GLU A 186 -16.17 6.14 23.70
C GLU A 186 -15.32 4.85 23.81
N TRP A 187 -15.95 3.70 24.04
CA TRP A 187 -15.30 2.40 24.13
C TRP A 187 -15.12 1.71 22.78
N THR A 188 -15.83 2.18 21.74
CA THR A 188 -15.79 1.54 20.40
C THR A 188 -14.39 1.38 19.84
N PRO A 189 -13.48 2.39 19.88
CA PRO A 189 -12.11 2.22 19.38
C PRO A 189 -11.33 1.16 20.16
N TRP A 190 -11.52 1.08 21.47
CA TRP A 190 -10.85 0.10 22.32
C TRP A 190 -11.31 -1.33 22.04
N ILE A 191 -12.62 -1.52 21.83
CA ILE A 191 -13.20 -2.82 21.49
C ILE A 191 -12.68 -3.29 20.12
N ILE A 192 -12.71 -2.43 19.12
CA ILE A 192 -12.19 -2.75 17.78
C ILE A 192 -10.70 -3.06 17.83
N GLY A 193 -9.91 -2.26 18.57
CA GLY A 193 -8.49 -2.50 18.78
C GLY A 193 -8.21 -3.85 19.47
N ALA A 194 -9.00 -4.20 20.48
CA ALA A 194 -8.88 -5.49 21.16
C ALA A 194 -9.22 -6.67 20.23
N ILE A 195 -10.26 -6.56 19.41
CA ILE A 195 -10.61 -7.57 18.41
C ILE A 195 -9.46 -7.76 17.41
N LEU A 196 -8.91 -6.67 16.87
CA LEU A 196 -7.76 -6.74 15.97
C LEU A 196 -6.55 -7.39 16.64
N ALA A 197 -6.26 -7.05 17.90
CA ALA A 197 -5.14 -7.62 18.65
C ALA A 197 -5.30 -9.14 18.88
N VAL A 198 -6.50 -9.61 19.22
CA VAL A 198 -6.80 -11.04 19.39
C VAL A 198 -6.67 -11.80 18.06
N LEU A 199 -7.21 -11.25 16.97
CA LEU A 199 -7.08 -11.86 15.65
C LEU A 199 -5.62 -11.92 15.17
N MET A 200 -4.86 -10.84 15.44
CA MET A 200 -3.42 -10.79 15.17
C MET A 200 -2.66 -11.84 15.97
N ALA A 201 -2.90 -11.93 17.28
CA ALA A 201 -2.30 -12.95 18.12
C ALA A 201 -2.59 -14.36 17.57
N GLY A 202 -3.85 -14.63 17.21
CA GLY A 202 -4.25 -15.89 16.59
C GLY A 202 -3.53 -16.20 15.26
N SER A 203 -3.16 -15.18 14.50
CA SER A 203 -2.43 -15.36 13.24
C SER A 203 -0.93 -15.58 13.46
N ILE A 204 -0.35 -14.93 14.47
CA ILE A 204 1.09 -14.95 14.77
C ILE A 204 1.51 -16.26 15.48
N PHE A 205 0.72 -16.73 16.45
CA PHE A 205 1.07 -17.92 17.27
C PHE A 205 1.19 -19.23 16.49
N GLY A 206 0.88 -19.25 15.21
CA GLY A 206 1.14 -20.40 14.32
C GLY A 206 2.41 -20.28 13.49
N GLY A 207 3.21 -19.23 13.70
CA GLY A 207 4.44 -18.94 12.94
C GLY A 207 4.18 -18.54 11.48
N THR A 208 5.25 -18.38 10.73
CA THR A 208 5.22 -17.90 9.32
C THR A 208 4.30 -18.73 8.42
N ARG A 209 4.21 -20.04 8.62
CA ARG A 209 3.34 -20.90 7.81
C ARG A 209 1.88 -20.51 7.96
N ARG A 210 1.39 -20.33 9.20
CA ARG A 210 0.01 -19.92 9.46
C ARG A 210 -0.26 -18.51 8.92
N LEU A 211 0.69 -17.60 9.08
CA LEU A 211 0.60 -16.25 8.56
C LEU A 211 0.44 -16.26 7.03
N THR A 212 1.25 -17.03 6.30
CA THR A 212 1.16 -17.17 4.84
C THR A 212 -0.13 -17.88 4.40
N ASP A 213 -0.65 -18.82 5.18
CA ASP A 213 -1.92 -19.48 4.91
C ASP A 213 -3.11 -18.52 5.10
N VAL A 214 -3.13 -17.74 6.18
CA VAL A 214 -4.16 -16.71 6.43
C VAL A 214 -4.18 -15.67 5.33
N THR A 215 -3.03 -15.09 5.00
CA THR A 215 -2.95 -14.09 3.93
C THR A 215 -3.26 -14.69 2.55
N GLY A 216 -2.86 -15.93 2.30
CA GLY A 216 -3.10 -16.65 1.05
C GLY A 216 -4.58 -16.87 0.73
N VAL A 217 -5.44 -16.92 1.74
CA VAL A 217 -6.90 -17.05 1.59
C VAL A 217 -7.59 -15.69 1.68
N LEU A 218 -7.27 -14.93 2.73
CA LEU A 218 -8.03 -13.71 3.04
C LEU A 218 -7.81 -12.60 2.01
N VAL A 219 -6.57 -12.43 1.53
CA VAL A 219 -6.26 -11.36 0.56
C VAL A 219 -7.01 -11.53 -0.77
N PRO A 220 -7.00 -12.70 -1.43
CA PRO A 220 -7.80 -12.88 -2.64
C PRO A 220 -9.30 -12.70 -2.41
N VAL A 221 -9.83 -13.24 -1.31
CA VAL A 221 -11.26 -13.15 -1.00
C VAL A 221 -11.70 -11.71 -0.82
N MET A 222 -10.99 -10.93 0.02
CA MET A 222 -11.33 -9.52 0.23
C MET A 222 -11.16 -8.68 -1.04
N ALA A 223 -10.11 -8.95 -1.84
CA ALA A 223 -9.88 -8.25 -3.09
C ALA A 223 -10.99 -8.53 -4.10
N ILE A 224 -11.40 -9.79 -4.28
CA ILE A 224 -12.47 -10.17 -5.21
C ILE A 224 -13.80 -9.53 -4.79
N ILE A 225 -14.15 -9.55 -3.50
CA ILE A 225 -15.39 -8.93 -2.99
C ILE A 225 -15.35 -7.42 -3.24
N TYR A 226 -14.24 -6.74 -2.89
CA TYR A 226 -14.09 -5.31 -3.10
C TYR A 226 -14.15 -4.93 -4.58
N LEU A 227 -13.43 -5.68 -5.43
CA LEU A 227 -13.44 -5.48 -6.89
C LEU A 227 -14.85 -5.72 -7.46
N GLY A 228 -15.54 -6.78 -7.04
CA GLY A 228 -16.88 -7.10 -7.51
C GLY A 228 -17.88 -6.00 -7.22
N VAL A 229 -17.93 -5.54 -5.96
CA VAL A 229 -18.85 -4.46 -5.56
C VAL A 229 -18.47 -3.13 -6.24
N GLY A 230 -17.19 -2.79 -6.26
CA GLY A 230 -16.73 -1.55 -6.92
C GLY A 230 -17.03 -1.53 -8.41
N LEU A 231 -16.83 -2.65 -9.12
CA LEU A 231 -17.19 -2.79 -10.54
C LEU A 231 -18.69 -2.61 -10.78
N VAL A 232 -19.54 -3.14 -9.90
CA VAL A 232 -20.99 -2.92 -9.98
C VAL A 232 -21.33 -1.43 -9.85
N VAL A 233 -20.70 -0.73 -8.87
CA VAL A 233 -20.91 0.72 -8.69
C VAL A 233 -20.49 1.50 -9.94
N VAL A 234 -19.32 1.22 -10.49
CA VAL A 234 -18.82 1.87 -11.71
C VAL A 234 -19.72 1.54 -12.92
N ALA A 235 -20.14 0.28 -13.07
CA ALA A 235 -20.98 -0.14 -14.18
C ALA A 235 -22.38 0.52 -14.15
N LEU A 236 -22.97 0.69 -12.97
CA LEU A 236 -24.25 1.38 -12.84
C LEU A 236 -24.13 2.91 -13.03
N ASN A 237 -22.94 3.46 -12.86
CA ASN A 237 -22.62 4.86 -13.16
C ASN A 237 -21.94 5.04 -14.55
N TYR A 238 -22.14 4.12 -15.49
CA TYR A 238 -21.43 4.10 -16.78
C TYR A 238 -21.54 5.39 -17.60
N GLN A 239 -22.62 6.14 -17.43
CA GLN A 239 -22.82 7.42 -18.13
C GLN A 239 -21.76 8.46 -17.78
N ASN A 240 -21.18 8.38 -16.58
CA ASN A 240 -20.15 9.30 -16.10
C ASN A 240 -18.73 8.88 -16.53
N ILE A 241 -18.54 7.67 -17.06
CA ILE A 241 -17.21 7.15 -17.44
C ILE A 241 -16.47 8.06 -18.44
N PRO A 242 -17.09 8.57 -19.53
CA PRO A 242 -16.38 9.45 -20.45
C PRO A 242 -15.92 10.76 -19.78
N ALA A 243 -16.77 11.35 -18.93
CA ALA A 243 -16.45 12.57 -18.19
C ALA A 243 -15.32 12.31 -17.18
N MET A 244 -15.36 11.17 -16.48
CA MET A 244 -14.32 10.72 -15.55
C MET A 244 -12.94 10.61 -16.23
N PHE A 245 -12.84 9.92 -17.37
CA PHE A 245 -11.57 9.83 -18.09
C PHE A 245 -11.10 11.20 -18.59
N SER A 246 -12.02 12.02 -19.10
CA SER A 246 -11.70 13.42 -19.49
C SER A 246 -11.13 14.20 -18.32
N ALA A 247 -11.73 14.08 -17.10
CA ALA A 247 -11.26 14.76 -15.90
C ALA A 247 -9.86 14.24 -15.46
N ILE A 248 -9.62 12.94 -15.53
CA ILE A 248 -8.31 12.34 -15.21
C ILE A 248 -7.21 12.92 -16.11
N PHE A 249 -7.40 12.88 -17.43
CA PHE A 249 -6.37 13.34 -18.35
C PHE A 249 -6.20 14.85 -18.38
N ARG A 250 -7.28 15.63 -18.31
CA ARG A 250 -7.19 17.09 -18.22
C ARG A 250 -6.53 17.55 -16.92
N GLY A 251 -6.96 16.99 -15.78
CA GLY A 251 -6.39 17.33 -14.48
C GLY A 251 -4.94 16.87 -14.29
N ALA A 252 -4.49 15.82 -14.99
CA ALA A 252 -3.11 15.36 -14.92
C ALA A 252 -2.11 16.37 -15.51
N PHE A 253 -2.52 17.17 -16.49
CA PHE A 253 -1.67 18.12 -17.23
C PHE A 253 -2.11 19.58 -17.02
N ASP A 254 -2.76 19.86 -15.89
CA ASP A 254 -3.05 21.22 -15.44
C ASP A 254 -1.77 21.87 -14.92
N PHE A 255 -0.92 22.31 -15.83
CA PHE A 255 0.37 22.93 -15.49
C PHE A 255 0.23 24.20 -14.63
N PRO A 256 -0.75 25.11 -14.84
CA PRO A 256 -0.97 26.23 -13.93
C PRO A 256 -1.21 25.79 -12.49
N ALA A 257 -2.03 24.78 -12.26
CA ALA A 257 -2.25 24.24 -10.91
C ALA A 257 -0.99 23.56 -10.33
N ILE A 258 -0.24 22.82 -11.16
CA ILE A 258 1.00 22.15 -10.76
C ILE A 258 2.07 23.16 -10.30
N PHE A 259 2.29 24.23 -11.08
CA PHE A 259 3.30 25.23 -10.75
C PHE A 259 2.83 26.29 -9.74
N GLY A 260 1.52 26.51 -9.63
CA GLY A 260 0.93 27.43 -8.64
C GLY A 260 0.84 26.87 -7.24
N GLY A 261 0.70 25.55 -7.09
CA GLY A 261 0.55 24.89 -5.79
C GLY A 261 1.11 23.46 -5.81
N PHE A 262 2.41 23.30 -6.07
CA PHE A 262 3.06 21.99 -6.32
C PHE A 262 2.71 20.90 -5.32
N ALA A 263 2.79 21.20 -4.01
CA ALA A 263 2.54 20.21 -2.96
C ALA A 263 1.08 19.68 -2.92
N GLY A 264 0.10 20.53 -3.31
CA GLY A 264 -1.32 20.19 -3.38
C GLY A 264 -1.78 19.71 -4.77
N SER A 265 -0.91 19.75 -5.77
CA SER A 265 -1.27 19.43 -7.15
C SER A 265 -1.65 17.97 -7.37
N ALA A 266 -2.43 17.71 -8.41
CA ALA A 266 -2.76 16.36 -8.86
C ALA A 266 -1.51 15.49 -9.02
N MET A 267 -0.43 16.05 -9.57
CA MET A 267 0.83 15.36 -9.75
C MET A 267 1.41 14.90 -8.41
N MET A 268 1.59 15.82 -7.46
CA MET A 268 2.21 15.48 -6.18
C MET A 268 1.33 14.55 -5.34
N GLN A 269 0.02 14.78 -5.29
CA GLN A 269 -0.92 13.90 -4.56
C GLN A 269 -0.96 12.50 -5.17
N GLY A 270 -0.97 12.39 -6.50
CA GLY A 270 -0.92 11.10 -7.19
C GLY A 270 0.39 10.36 -6.96
N ILE A 271 1.54 11.03 -7.04
CA ILE A 271 2.85 10.43 -6.78
C ILE A 271 2.95 9.97 -5.33
N LYS A 272 2.65 10.83 -4.37
CA LYS A 272 2.69 10.50 -2.94
C LYS A 272 1.81 9.30 -2.62
N ARG A 273 0.59 9.28 -3.15
CA ARG A 273 -0.36 8.20 -2.87
C ARG A 273 0.02 6.90 -3.55
N GLY A 274 0.49 6.95 -4.80
CA GLY A 274 0.99 5.78 -5.51
C GLY A 274 2.14 5.11 -4.77
N LEU A 275 3.17 5.89 -4.39
CA LEU A 275 4.32 5.38 -3.64
C LEU A 275 3.93 4.81 -2.27
N TYR A 276 3.02 5.48 -1.55
CA TYR A 276 2.54 5.02 -0.26
C TYR A 276 1.79 3.69 -0.36
N SER A 277 0.94 3.52 -1.38
CA SER A 277 0.12 2.34 -1.54
C SER A 277 0.94 1.12 -1.97
N ASN A 278 1.76 1.27 -3.02
CA ASN A 278 2.43 0.12 -3.63
C ASN A 278 3.80 -0.22 -3.01
N GLU A 279 4.32 0.63 -2.15
CA GLU A 279 5.59 0.43 -1.42
C GLU A 279 6.78 0.06 -2.32
N ALA A 280 6.76 0.41 -3.60
CA ALA A 280 7.79 0.03 -4.55
C ALA A 280 9.08 0.83 -4.31
N GLY A 281 10.19 0.14 -4.10
CA GLY A 281 11.49 0.76 -3.87
C GLY A 281 11.75 1.16 -2.42
N VAL A 282 10.81 0.95 -1.49
CA VAL A 282 11.01 1.25 -0.06
C VAL A 282 11.63 0.08 0.73
N GLY A 283 11.74 -1.09 0.11
CA GLY A 283 12.44 -2.23 0.70
C GLY A 283 11.60 -3.13 1.59
N SER A 284 10.27 -3.00 1.60
CA SER A 284 9.38 -3.85 2.39
C SER A 284 9.12 -5.20 1.72
N ALA A 285 8.63 -5.19 0.49
CA ALA A 285 8.28 -6.39 -0.28
C ALA A 285 9.43 -7.40 -0.46
N PRO A 286 10.70 -6.99 -0.56
CA PRO A 286 11.84 -7.91 -0.58
C PRO A 286 11.87 -8.90 0.58
N ASN A 287 11.34 -8.53 1.76
CA ASN A 287 11.26 -9.44 2.92
C ASN A 287 10.33 -10.64 2.64
N ALA A 288 9.19 -10.39 1.99
CA ALA A 288 8.29 -11.46 1.56
C ALA A 288 8.88 -12.24 0.37
N ALA A 289 9.47 -11.54 -0.60
CA ALA A 289 10.08 -12.15 -1.77
C ALA A 289 11.17 -13.18 -1.41
N ALA A 290 11.97 -12.90 -0.38
CA ALA A 290 13.05 -13.78 0.06
C ALA A 290 12.57 -15.15 0.59
N SER A 291 11.31 -15.24 1.07
CA SER A 291 10.78 -16.50 1.62
C SER A 291 10.44 -17.55 0.55
N ALA A 292 10.23 -17.12 -0.69
CA ALA A 292 9.78 -18.02 -1.74
C ALA A 292 10.90 -18.94 -2.25
N SER A 293 10.53 -20.20 -2.52
CA SER A 293 11.38 -21.17 -3.19
C SER A 293 11.14 -21.11 -4.70
N VAL A 294 12.10 -20.57 -5.43
CA VAL A 294 12.03 -20.38 -6.88
C VAL A 294 13.31 -20.84 -7.57
N SER A 295 13.17 -21.33 -8.80
CA SER A 295 14.30 -21.81 -9.60
C SER A 295 15.27 -20.72 -10.09
N HIS A 296 14.84 -19.44 -10.06
CA HIS A 296 15.66 -18.30 -10.44
C HIS A 296 15.24 -17.03 -9.70
N PRO A 297 16.17 -16.24 -9.13
CA PRO A 297 15.87 -15.03 -8.34
C PRO A 297 14.95 -14.01 -9.03
N ALA A 298 15.12 -13.80 -10.34
CA ALA A 298 14.31 -12.85 -11.11
C ALA A 298 12.81 -13.19 -11.12
N LYS A 299 12.43 -14.44 -10.85
CA LYS A 299 11.01 -14.84 -10.76
C LYS A 299 10.32 -14.08 -9.63
N GLN A 300 10.95 -13.95 -8.46
CA GLN A 300 10.38 -13.15 -7.38
C GLN A 300 10.37 -11.64 -7.67
N GLY A 301 11.34 -11.16 -8.42
CA GLY A 301 11.28 -9.80 -8.97
C GLY A 301 10.02 -9.57 -9.81
N LEU A 302 9.71 -10.50 -10.72
CA LEU A 302 8.48 -10.44 -11.54
C LEU A 302 7.20 -10.52 -10.70
N VAL A 303 7.18 -11.37 -9.68
CA VAL A 303 6.06 -11.53 -8.75
C VAL A 303 5.78 -10.24 -8.00
N GLN A 304 6.82 -9.58 -7.47
CA GLN A 304 6.65 -8.33 -6.73
C GLN A 304 6.33 -7.13 -7.62
N MET A 305 6.81 -7.11 -8.85
CA MET A 305 6.35 -6.18 -9.88
C MET A 305 4.84 -6.34 -10.15
N LEU A 306 4.35 -7.57 -10.24
CA LEU A 306 2.91 -7.84 -10.41
C LEU A 306 2.10 -7.40 -9.19
N SER A 307 2.64 -7.52 -7.97
CA SER A 307 1.99 -7.01 -6.75
C SER A 307 1.78 -5.49 -6.80
N VAL A 308 2.76 -4.72 -7.29
CA VAL A 308 2.62 -3.27 -7.51
C VAL A 308 1.49 -2.96 -8.48
N PHE A 309 1.40 -3.75 -9.56
CA PHE A 309 0.31 -3.60 -10.55
C PHE A 309 -1.06 -3.90 -9.93
N ILE A 310 -1.21 -5.01 -9.21
CA ILE A 310 -2.47 -5.40 -8.56
C ILE A 310 -2.91 -4.31 -7.58
N ASP A 311 -2.01 -3.84 -6.74
CA ASP A 311 -2.31 -2.78 -5.77
C ASP A 311 -2.81 -1.50 -6.43
N THR A 312 -2.00 -0.91 -7.31
CA THR A 312 -2.26 0.44 -7.78
C THR A 312 -3.09 0.47 -9.06
N MET A 313 -2.76 -0.37 -10.06
CA MET A 313 -3.46 -0.34 -11.34
C MET A 313 -4.84 -1.00 -11.28
N VAL A 314 -5.05 -1.92 -10.32
CA VAL A 314 -6.36 -2.59 -10.18
C VAL A 314 -7.13 -2.00 -8.99
N ILE A 315 -6.64 -2.15 -7.76
CA ILE A 315 -7.43 -1.83 -6.57
C ILE A 315 -7.57 -0.32 -6.35
N CYS A 316 -6.45 0.43 -6.39
CA CYS A 316 -6.52 1.89 -6.25
C CYS A 316 -7.29 2.55 -7.38
N THR A 317 -7.12 2.06 -8.62
CA THR A 317 -7.85 2.56 -9.79
C THR A 317 -9.35 2.35 -9.62
N LEU A 318 -9.77 1.17 -9.15
CA LEU A 318 -11.19 0.92 -8.89
C LEU A 318 -11.76 1.88 -7.85
N THR A 319 -11.05 2.11 -6.74
CA THR A 319 -11.48 3.08 -5.72
C THR A 319 -11.64 4.48 -6.31
N ALA A 320 -10.66 4.93 -7.10
CA ALA A 320 -10.74 6.21 -7.78
C ALA A 320 -11.94 6.28 -8.74
N PHE A 321 -12.19 5.21 -9.49
CA PHE A 321 -13.31 5.14 -10.43
C PHE A 321 -14.66 5.13 -9.71
N VAL A 322 -14.79 4.45 -8.58
CA VAL A 322 -15.99 4.51 -7.73
C VAL A 322 -16.28 5.94 -7.31
N VAL A 323 -15.26 6.66 -6.80
CA VAL A 323 -15.44 8.06 -6.38
C VAL A 323 -15.78 8.97 -7.57
N LEU A 324 -15.01 8.90 -8.65
CA LEU A 324 -15.15 9.80 -9.79
C LEU A 324 -16.40 9.54 -10.63
N SER A 325 -16.85 8.28 -10.76
CA SER A 325 -18.05 7.94 -11.52
C SER A 325 -19.34 8.23 -10.77
N SER A 326 -19.30 8.25 -9.45
CA SER A 326 -20.48 8.51 -8.61
C SER A 326 -21.05 9.94 -8.74
N GLY A 327 -20.21 10.89 -9.18
CA GLY A 327 -20.56 12.32 -9.20
C GLY A 327 -20.58 12.96 -7.81
N VAL A 328 -20.22 12.23 -6.76
CA VAL A 328 -20.08 12.80 -5.41
C VAL A 328 -18.84 13.68 -5.40
N GLY A 329 -19.06 15.00 -5.27
CA GLY A 329 -17.99 15.99 -5.18
C GLY A 329 -17.31 15.98 -3.81
N SER A 330 -16.07 16.45 -3.77
CA SER A 330 -15.37 16.77 -2.52
C SER A 330 -15.72 18.16 -1.98
N ASP A 331 -16.74 18.81 -2.54
CA ASP A 331 -17.08 20.21 -2.28
C ASP A 331 -17.46 20.51 -0.82
N GLY A 332 -17.79 19.46 -0.06
CA GLY A 332 -18.06 19.55 1.38
C GLY A 332 -16.87 19.29 2.29
N GLY A 333 -15.66 19.15 1.76
CA GLY A 333 -14.46 18.80 2.55
C GLY A 333 -14.42 17.34 3.00
N VAL A 334 -15.32 16.47 2.51
CA VAL A 334 -15.34 15.04 2.80
C VAL A 334 -14.19 14.36 2.05
N THR A 335 -13.35 13.63 2.78
CA THR A 335 -12.21 12.92 2.25
C THR A 335 -12.14 11.49 2.80
N GLY A 336 -11.20 10.70 2.33
CA GLY A 336 -10.92 9.37 2.89
C GLY A 336 -12.05 8.37 2.72
N ALA A 337 -12.21 7.48 3.69
CA ALA A 337 -13.21 6.41 3.66
C ALA A 337 -14.67 6.92 3.62
N PRO A 338 -15.04 8.01 4.31
CA PRO A 338 -16.38 8.61 4.16
C PRO A 338 -16.73 8.96 2.72
N LEU A 339 -15.79 9.51 1.94
CA LEU A 339 -16.02 9.82 0.53
C LEU A 339 -16.31 8.57 -0.30
N VAL A 340 -15.56 7.47 -0.08
CA VAL A 340 -15.83 6.19 -0.78
C VAL A 340 -17.18 5.62 -0.38
N LYS A 341 -17.53 5.70 0.91
CA LYS A 341 -18.84 5.27 1.42
C LYS A 341 -19.97 6.05 0.72
N ASP A 342 -19.87 7.37 0.65
CA ASP A 342 -20.90 8.21 0.03
C ASP A 342 -20.99 7.96 -1.48
N ALA A 343 -19.85 7.75 -2.15
CA ALA A 343 -19.80 7.34 -3.54
C ALA A 343 -20.50 5.99 -3.79
N MET A 344 -20.23 4.98 -2.96
CA MET A 344 -20.91 3.69 -3.07
C MET A 344 -22.38 3.76 -2.70
N ALA A 345 -22.76 4.64 -1.79
CA ALA A 345 -24.15 4.83 -1.35
C ALA A 345 -25.07 5.35 -2.47
N THR A 346 -24.53 5.98 -3.50
CA THR A 346 -25.32 6.39 -4.69
C THR A 346 -25.99 5.21 -5.41
N VAL A 347 -25.42 4.01 -5.26
CA VAL A 347 -25.91 2.77 -5.89
C VAL A 347 -26.46 1.80 -4.85
N LEU A 348 -25.72 1.60 -3.74
CA LEU A 348 -26.06 0.56 -2.73
C LEU A 348 -27.01 1.06 -1.65
N GLY A 349 -27.20 2.38 -1.53
CA GLY A 349 -27.86 3.02 -0.39
C GLY A 349 -26.95 3.13 0.85
N GLN A 350 -27.22 4.11 1.71
CA GLN A 350 -26.36 4.46 2.86
C GLN A 350 -26.10 3.30 3.83
N PRO A 351 -27.10 2.50 4.28
CA PRO A 351 -26.81 1.44 5.25
C PRO A 351 -25.88 0.35 4.70
N VAL A 352 -26.08 -0.05 3.44
CA VAL A 352 -25.30 -1.12 2.82
C VAL A 352 -23.87 -0.64 2.55
N ALA A 353 -23.70 0.57 2.00
CA ALA A 353 -22.40 1.17 1.74
C ALA A 353 -21.58 1.35 3.02
N GLN A 354 -22.23 1.78 4.12
CA GLN A 354 -21.56 1.96 5.41
C GLN A 354 -21.04 0.62 5.94
N VAL A 355 -21.87 -0.42 5.98
CA VAL A 355 -21.46 -1.76 6.44
C VAL A 355 -20.35 -2.31 5.55
N PHE A 356 -20.50 -2.21 4.23
CA PHE A 356 -19.53 -2.72 3.28
C PHE A 356 -18.15 -2.07 3.46
N ILE A 357 -18.09 -0.73 3.55
CA ILE A 357 -16.81 -0.01 3.71
C ILE A 357 -16.19 -0.30 5.08
N SER A 358 -16.97 -0.37 6.16
CA SER A 358 -16.44 -0.72 7.48
C SER A 358 -15.84 -2.12 7.52
N VAL A 359 -16.52 -3.10 6.92
CA VAL A 359 -16.01 -4.48 6.82
C VAL A 359 -14.79 -4.55 5.90
N ALA A 360 -14.82 -3.88 4.76
CA ALA A 360 -13.67 -3.83 3.85
C ALA A 360 -12.44 -3.22 4.52
N LEU A 361 -12.59 -2.09 5.22
CA LEU A 361 -11.50 -1.46 5.97
C LEU A 361 -10.97 -2.37 7.07
N PHE A 362 -11.86 -3.06 7.79
CA PHE A 362 -11.46 -4.01 8.83
C PHE A 362 -10.60 -5.15 8.26
N LEU A 363 -11.05 -5.77 7.17
CA LEU A 363 -10.32 -6.87 6.52
C LEU A 363 -8.99 -6.40 5.93
N PHE A 364 -8.98 -5.25 5.26
CA PHE A 364 -7.79 -4.66 4.66
C PHE A 364 -6.75 -4.27 5.74
N ALA A 365 -7.20 -3.63 6.83
CA ALA A 365 -6.32 -3.31 7.93
C ALA A 365 -5.78 -4.55 8.62
N PHE A 366 -6.63 -5.55 8.88
CA PHE A 366 -6.19 -6.79 9.51
C PHE A 366 -5.11 -7.50 8.68
N THR A 367 -5.29 -7.62 7.36
CA THR A 367 -4.26 -8.21 6.48
C THR A 367 -2.99 -7.36 6.45
N THR A 368 -3.12 -6.04 6.46
CA THR A 368 -1.96 -5.12 6.56
C THR A 368 -1.18 -5.33 7.84
N LEU A 369 -1.85 -5.44 9.00
CA LEU A 369 -1.20 -5.73 10.27
C LEU A 369 -0.40 -7.05 10.21
N VAL A 370 -0.98 -8.08 9.59
CA VAL A 370 -0.33 -9.40 9.44
C VAL A 370 0.89 -9.31 8.52
N GLY A 371 0.79 -8.63 7.37
CA GLY A 371 1.89 -8.43 6.44
C GLY A 371 3.03 -7.60 7.06
N ASN A 372 2.68 -6.53 7.76
CA ASN A 372 3.64 -5.66 8.46
C ASN A 372 4.40 -6.39 9.56
N PHE A 373 3.70 -7.23 10.32
CA PHE A 373 4.34 -8.09 11.32
C PHE A 373 5.37 -9.01 10.66
N TYR A 374 5.05 -9.63 9.53
CA TYR A 374 6.00 -10.48 8.83
C TYR A 374 7.28 -9.72 8.42
N TYR A 375 7.16 -8.51 7.91
CA TYR A 375 8.32 -7.69 7.54
C TYR A 375 9.19 -7.36 8.76
N ALA A 376 8.56 -7.00 9.88
CA ALA A 376 9.28 -6.72 11.11
C ALA A 376 9.96 -7.98 11.67
N GLU A 377 9.27 -9.12 11.71
CA GLU A 377 9.81 -10.40 12.18
C GLU A 377 11.09 -10.80 11.45
N VAL A 378 11.09 -10.67 10.11
CA VAL A 378 12.27 -10.98 9.29
C VAL A 378 13.46 -10.09 9.67
N ASN A 379 13.24 -8.85 10.04
CA ASN A 379 14.29 -7.89 10.38
C ASN A 379 14.75 -7.96 11.84
N PHE A 380 14.08 -8.74 12.69
CA PHE A 380 14.55 -9.07 14.05
C PHE A 380 15.58 -10.20 14.06
N ARG A 381 15.68 -10.98 13.00
CA ARG A 381 16.63 -12.11 12.86
C ARG A 381 18.01 -11.63 12.40
#